data_0178da6a88a224e2d2a1173a8e9049c7
#
_entry.id   0178da6a88a224e2d2a1173a8e9049c7
#
_cell.length_a   1.000
_cell.length_b   1.000
_cell.length_c   1.000
_cell.angle_alpha   90.00
_cell.angle_beta   90.00
_cell.angle_gamma   90.00
#
_symmetry.space_group_name_H-M   'P 1'
#
loop_
_entity.id
_entity.type
_entity.pdbx_description
1 polymer ?
#
loop_
_entity_poly.entity_id
_entity_poly.type
_entity_poly.pdbx_seq_one_letter_code
_entity_poly.pdbx_strand_id
1 'polypeptide(L)'
;MNFKNELIIFIPSIEDGGVEKNLYLIANYLSKKIENISLITADISRKKKFNNNINYIAPNNYFWEKKSRRFKTLICLILLVKKILSNKKILILSFQANIYALLIANLFNIKIIVRSNTAPQGWNKNFIKKIIFKFFYKKADLVIVNSKNFKNQMKKELNINSECIYNPLDTHVINKKSKEKIKINFYKKNTLNLINVGRLTKQKDQLTILKAINLIKHKINLRLLIIGKGSEYNSLNEYIKNNHLNKIVKCIGYKKNPYPYIKKSDIFILSSLYEGLPNVLLETVYLKKFIISSDCPTGPREILNNGKGGILFKIRDHRQLSRKIKELCTNKSKYNKKTIYAYKQLDRFNLRKNLKKYEILVSNQLFKK
;
A
#
# COMPACT_ATOMS: atom_id res chain seq x y z
N MET A 1 -11.87 34.77 -19.61
CA MET A 1 -11.70 33.31 -19.70
C MET A 1 -12.61 32.66 -18.67
N ASN A 2 -13.62 31.89 -19.09
CA ASN A 2 -14.45 31.12 -18.15
C ASN A 2 -13.62 29.92 -17.61
N PHE A 3 -13.05 30.04 -16.43
CA PHE A 3 -12.32 28.96 -15.79
C PHE A 3 -13.29 27.85 -15.37
N LYS A 4 -13.17 26.68 -15.97
CA LYS A 4 -13.91 25.47 -15.55
C LYS A 4 -13.23 24.84 -14.32
N ASN A 5 -14.03 24.27 -13.42
CA ASN A 5 -13.49 23.53 -12.28
C ASN A 5 -12.62 22.36 -12.76
N GLU A 6 -11.43 22.20 -12.17
CA GLU A 6 -10.45 21.19 -12.55
C GLU A 6 -9.96 20.41 -11.36
N LEU A 7 -9.92 19.07 -11.48
CA LEU A 7 -9.29 18.20 -10.49
C LEU A 7 -7.83 17.96 -10.86
N ILE A 8 -6.91 18.28 -9.98
CA ILE A 8 -5.48 17.93 -10.11
C ILE A 8 -5.15 16.78 -9.17
N ILE A 9 -4.76 15.63 -9.72
CA ILE A 9 -4.17 14.53 -8.95
C ILE A 9 -2.67 14.77 -8.85
N PHE A 10 -2.16 14.91 -7.62
CA PHE A 10 -0.76 15.22 -7.35
C PHE A 10 -0.03 14.00 -6.76
N ILE A 11 0.93 13.48 -7.51
CA ILE A 11 1.78 12.36 -7.10
C ILE A 11 3.18 12.48 -7.73
N PRO A 12 4.17 13.04 -7.05
CA PRO A 12 5.50 13.29 -7.62
C PRO A 12 6.25 12.05 -8.12
N SER A 13 6.05 10.88 -7.48
CA SER A 13 6.77 9.65 -7.85
C SER A 13 5.83 8.46 -7.94
N ILE A 14 5.86 7.78 -9.09
CA ILE A 14 5.05 6.58 -9.37
C ILE A 14 5.96 5.35 -9.41
N GLU A 15 6.04 4.64 -8.29
CA GLU A 15 6.75 3.37 -8.16
C GLU A 15 5.78 2.19 -8.34
N ASP A 16 6.29 0.94 -8.36
CA ASP A 16 5.44 -0.25 -8.47
C ASP A 16 5.02 -0.75 -7.07
N GLY A 17 4.22 0.05 -6.35
CA GLY A 17 3.77 -0.22 -4.99
C GLY A 17 2.25 -0.27 -4.80
N GLY A 18 1.82 -0.39 -3.54
CA GLY A 18 0.39 -0.43 -3.20
C GLY A 18 -0.32 0.91 -3.37
N VAL A 19 0.39 2.02 -3.17
CA VAL A 19 -0.16 3.38 -3.35
C VAL A 19 -0.50 3.61 -4.81
N GLU A 20 0.40 3.22 -5.70
CA GLU A 20 0.29 3.39 -7.15
C GLU A 20 -0.81 2.50 -7.75
N LYS A 21 -1.02 1.28 -7.22
CA LYS A 21 -2.18 0.46 -7.60
C LYS A 21 -3.49 1.20 -7.34
N ASN A 22 -3.62 1.82 -6.16
CA ASN A 22 -4.80 2.60 -5.82
C ASN A 22 -4.92 3.86 -6.67
N LEU A 23 -3.80 4.54 -6.95
CA LEU A 23 -3.79 5.71 -7.83
C LEU A 23 -4.39 5.39 -9.20
N TYR A 24 -3.93 4.31 -9.86
CA TYR A 24 -4.45 3.92 -11.17
C TYR A 24 -5.96 3.65 -11.16
N LEU A 25 -6.45 2.94 -10.13
CA LEU A 25 -7.87 2.64 -9.99
C LEU A 25 -8.70 3.92 -9.78
N ILE A 26 -8.24 4.79 -8.88
CA ILE A 26 -8.97 6.01 -8.51
C ILE A 26 -8.91 7.04 -9.65
N ALA A 27 -7.74 7.31 -10.22
CA ALA A 27 -7.57 8.29 -11.29
C ALA A 27 -8.38 7.89 -12.54
N ASN A 28 -8.25 6.63 -12.99
CA ASN A 28 -8.98 6.15 -14.16
C ASN A 28 -10.49 6.06 -13.93
N TYR A 29 -10.95 5.87 -12.71
CA TYR A 29 -12.37 5.92 -12.39
C TYR A 29 -12.88 7.37 -12.38
N LEU A 30 -12.18 8.28 -11.71
CA LEU A 30 -12.57 9.69 -11.63
C LEU A 30 -12.56 10.36 -13.01
N SER A 31 -11.64 9.99 -13.90
CA SER A 31 -11.59 10.55 -15.26
C SER A 31 -12.81 10.21 -16.13
N LYS A 32 -13.59 9.20 -15.74
CA LYS A 32 -14.88 8.89 -16.40
C LYS A 32 -16.06 9.68 -15.84
N LYS A 33 -15.84 10.44 -14.75
CA LYS A 33 -16.88 11.16 -13.99
C LYS A 33 -16.64 12.67 -13.93
N ILE A 34 -15.40 13.09 -14.08
CA ILE A 34 -14.96 14.48 -14.02
C ILE A 34 -14.30 14.81 -15.35
N GLU A 35 -14.85 15.80 -16.04
CA GLU A 35 -14.43 16.19 -17.39
C GLU A 35 -13.00 16.74 -17.39
N ASN A 36 -12.73 17.71 -16.51
CA ASN A 36 -11.42 18.35 -16.44
C ASN A 36 -10.57 17.73 -15.33
N ILE A 37 -9.69 16.81 -15.71
CA ILE A 37 -8.79 16.13 -14.78
C ILE A 37 -7.36 16.15 -15.29
N SER A 38 -6.45 16.59 -14.43
CA SER A 38 -5.01 16.57 -14.69
C SER A 38 -4.30 15.69 -13.67
N LEU A 39 -3.18 15.09 -14.06
CA LEU A 39 -2.30 14.35 -13.17
C LEU A 39 -0.90 14.91 -13.29
N ILE A 40 -0.32 15.34 -12.16
CA ILE A 40 1.05 15.89 -12.07
C ILE A 40 1.98 14.86 -11.44
N THR A 41 3.04 14.48 -12.18
CA THR A 41 4.08 13.54 -11.74
C THR A 41 5.38 13.79 -12.46
N ALA A 42 6.50 13.28 -11.92
CA ALA A 42 7.80 13.30 -12.60
C ALA A 42 8.04 12.08 -13.49
N ASP A 43 7.15 11.07 -13.49
CA ASP A 43 7.35 9.78 -14.15
C ASP A 43 6.59 9.70 -15.48
N ILE A 44 7.17 10.22 -16.57
CA ILE A 44 6.57 10.30 -17.91
C ILE A 44 6.25 8.91 -18.51
N SER A 45 7.07 7.89 -18.25
CA SER A 45 6.89 6.53 -18.77
C SER A 45 5.61 5.85 -18.28
N ARG A 46 4.99 6.37 -17.24
CA ARG A 46 3.77 5.80 -16.65
C ARG A 46 2.48 6.26 -17.31
N LYS A 47 2.54 7.21 -18.25
CA LYS A 47 1.36 7.79 -18.96
C LYS A 47 0.41 6.72 -19.51
N LYS A 48 0.93 5.67 -20.13
CA LYS A 48 0.14 4.56 -20.73
C LYS A 48 -0.74 3.78 -19.75
N LYS A 49 -0.58 3.97 -18.41
CA LYS A 49 -1.43 3.33 -17.38
C LYS A 49 -2.67 4.13 -17.04
N PHE A 50 -2.80 5.31 -17.56
CA PHE A 50 -3.92 6.22 -17.33
C PHE A 50 -4.79 6.36 -18.58
N ASN A 51 -6.06 6.68 -18.38
CA ASN A 51 -6.99 6.95 -19.47
C ASN A 51 -6.55 8.18 -20.29
N ASN A 52 -6.82 8.20 -21.57
CA ASN A 52 -6.39 9.26 -22.49
C ASN A 52 -7.01 10.64 -22.18
N ASN A 53 -8.17 10.67 -21.51
CA ASN A 53 -8.84 11.90 -21.10
C ASN A 53 -8.21 12.56 -19.85
N ILE A 54 -7.23 11.94 -19.22
CA ILE A 54 -6.44 12.56 -18.16
C ILE A 54 -5.34 13.40 -18.79
N ASN A 55 -5.37 14.71 -18.54
CA ASN A 55 -4.27 15.60 -18.94
C ASN A 55 -3.03 15.28 -18.10
N TYR A 56 -2.09 14.55 -18.70
CA TYR A 56 -0.89 14.05 -18.03
C TYR A 56 0.22 15.08 -18.10
N ILE A 57 0.52 15.70 -16.96
CA ILE A 57 1.52 16.76 -16.81
C ILE A 57 2.78 16.17 -16.17
N ALA A 58 3.85 16.10 -16.95
CA ALA A 58 5.16 15.63 -16.50
C ALA A 58 6.25 16.46 -17.19
N PRO A 59 7.48 16.50 -16.63
CA PRO A 59 8.62 17.10 -17.32
C PRO A 59 8.88 16.40 -18.66
N ASN A 60 9.25 17.14 -19.70
CA ASN A 60 9.47 16.62 -21.05
C ASN A 60 10.72 15.73 -21.20
N ASN A 61 11.40 15.40 -20.09
CA ASN A 61 12.66 14.66 -20.11
C ASN A 61 12.62 13.49 -19.10
N TYR A 62 13.04 12.31 -19.55
CA TYR A 62 13.22 11.08 -18.72
C TYR A 62 14.29 11.26 -17.62
N PHE A 63 15.11 12.30 -17.68
CA PHE A 63 16.08 12.63 -16.66
C PHE A 63 15.50 12.66 -15.24
N TRP A 64 14.28 13.23 -15.11
CA TRP A 64 13.60 13.36 -13.81
C TRP A 64 13.13 12.04 -13.23
N GLU A 65 12.82 11.06 -14.07
CA GLU A 65 12.41 9.71 -13.59
C GLU A 65 13.52 8.98 -12.81
N LYS A 66 14.78 9.25 -13.15
CA LYS A 66 15.94 8.64 -12.50
C LYS A 66 16.35 9.37 -11.20
N LYS A 67 15.79 10.54 -10.94
CA LYS A 67 16.14 11.33 -9.75
C LYS A 67 15.51 10.83 -8.48
N SER A 68 16.06 11.21 -7.33
CA SER A 68 15.50 10.88 -6.03
C SER A 68 14.10 11.50 -5.85
N ARG A 69 13.31 10.95 -4.94
CA ARG A 69 11.97 11.46 -4.63
C ARG A 69 11.95 12.94 -4.26
N ARG A 70 13.01 13.49 -3.65
CA ARG A 70 13.10 14.90 -3.29
C ARG A 70 13.09 15.78 -4.54
N PHE A 71 13.94 15.47 -5.51
CA PHE A 71 13.99 16.20 -6.78
C PHE A 71 12.71 16.05 -7.60
N LYS A 72 12.12 14.84 -7.63
CA LYS A 72 10.80 14.63 -8.25
C LYS A 72 9.72 15.51 -7.62
N THR A 73 9.76 15.63 -6.29
CA THR A 73 8.81 16.50 -5.57
C THR A 73 9.00 17.95 -5.96
N LEU A 74 10.25 18.44 -6.00
CA LEU A 74 10.54 19.83 -6.35
C LEU A 74 10.02 20.21 -7.74
N ILE A 75 10.34 19.41 -8.77
CA ILE A 75 9.87 19.71 -10.13
C ILE A 75 8.35 19.64 -10.24
N CYS A 76 7.70 18.68 -9.55
CA CYS A 76 6.25 18.59 -9.55
C CYS A 76 5.56 19.74 -8.81
N LEU A 77 6.20 20.33 -7.78
CA LEU A 77 5.69 21.56 -7.14
C LEU A 77 5.78 22.75 -8.09
N ILE A 78 6.83 22.88 -8.88
CA ILE A 78 6.94 23.93 -9.91
C ILE A 78 5.83 23.77 -10.95
N LEU A 79 5.57 22.53 -11.43
CA LEU A 79 4.49 22.25 -12.38
C LEU A 79 3.12 22.56 -11.77
N LEU A 80 2.92 22.24 -10.47
CA LEU A 80 1.70 22.55 -9.75
C LEU A 80 1.47 24.07 -9.66
N VAL A 81 2.49 24.86 -9.28
CA VAL A 81 2.40 26.32 -9.22
C VAL A 81 2.07 26.91 -10.61
N LYS A 82 2.77 26.49 -11.66
CA LYS A 82 2.44 26.91 -13.05
C LYS A 82 0.98 26.65 -13.38
N LYS A 83 0.46 25.48 -12.99
CA LYS A 83 -0.93 25.11 -13.26
C LYS A 83 -1.92 25.96 -12.44
N ILE A 84 -1.62 26.28 -11.18
CA ILE A 84 -2.43 27.15 -10.32
C ILE A 84 -2.49 28.58 -10.88
N LEU A 85 -1.37 29.09 -11.39
CA LEU A 85 -1.33 30.42 -11.98
C LEU A 85 -2.15 30.51 -13.28
N SER A 86 -2.28 29.41 -14.02
CA SER A 86 -3.09 29.36 -15.25
C SER A 86 -4.58 29.14 -14.99
N ASN A 87 -4.99 28.56 -13.86
CA ASN A 87 -6.40 28.33 -13.49
C ASN A 87 -6.54 28.32 -11.98
N LYS A 88 -7.35 29.23 -11.42
CA LYS A 88 -7.60 29.31 -9.96
C LYS A 88 -8.76 28.43 -9.47
N LYS A 89 -9.58 27.87 -10.40
CA LYS A 89 -10.72 26.99 -10.04
C LYS A 89 -10.27 25.53 -9.98
N ILE A 90 -9.33 25.22 -9.07
CA ILE A 90 -8.66 23.94 -8.94
C ILE A 90 -9.01 23.30 -7.58
N LEU A 91 -9.21 21.96 -7.62
CA LEU A 91 -9.15 21.09 -6.44
C LEU A 91 -7.95 20.16 -6.56
N ILE A 92 -7.08 20.14 -5.56
CA ILE A 92 -5.93 19.23 -5.53
C ILE A 92 -6.31 17.96 -4.76
N LEU A 93 -6.08 16.76 -5.36
CA LEU A 93 -6.12 15.47 -4.68
C LEU A 93 -4.69 14.93 -4.56
N SER A 94 -4.09 15.09 -3.38
CA SER A 94 -2.69 14.72 -3.13
C SER A 94 -2.55 13.30 -2.61
N PHE A 95 -1.70 12.49 -3.27
CA PHE A 95 -1.39 11.09 -2.90
C PHE A 95 -0.03 10.95 -2.22
N GLN A 96 0.89 11.87 -2.48
CA GLN A 96 2.25 11.88 -1.91
C GLN A 96 2.74 13.31 -1.72
N ALA A 97 3.81 13.49 -0.94
CA ALA A 97 4.39 14.78 -0.62
C ALA A 97 3.37 15.79 -0.03
N ASN A 98 2.42 15.28 0.74
CA ASN A 98 1.22 15.98 1.19
C ASN A 98 1.51 17.32 1.88
N ILE A 99 2.56 17.41 2.72
CA ILE A 99 2.92 18.65 3.42
C ILE A 99 3.30 19.76 2.42
N TYR A 100 4.08 19.42 1.40
CA TYR A 100 4.48 20.39 0.39
C TYR A 100 3.29 20.81 -0.49
N ALA A 101 2.42 19.86 -0.84
CA ALA A 101 1.19 20.17 -1.57
C ALA A 101 0.26 21.07 -0.74
N LEU A 102 0.12 20.81 0.57
CA LEU A 102 -0.64 21.64 1.51
C LEU A 102 -0.06 23.05 1.63
N LEU A 103 1.27 23.18 1.69
CA LEU A 103 1.93 24.48 1.75
C LEU A 103 1.59 25.32 0.50
N ILE A 104 1.73 24.76 -0.69
CA ILE A 104 1.41 25.45 -1.95
C ILE A 104 -0.11 25.75 -2.01
N ALA A 105 -0.99 24.79 -1.70
CA ALA A 105 -2.42 25.00 -1.73
C ALA A 105 -2.87 26.15 -0.80
N ASN A 106 -2.32 26.19 0.42
CA ASN A 106 -2.62 27.26 1.37
C ASN A 106 -2.07 28.62 0.93
N LEU A 107 -0.86 28.67 0.34
CA LEU A 107 -0.25 29.91 -0.17
C LEU A 107 -1.10 30.56 -1.25
N PHE A 108 -1.71 29.75 -2.13
CA PHE A 108 -2.53 30.21 -3.24
C PHE A 108 -4.04 30.15 -2.97
N ASN A 109 -4.45 29.82 -1.73
CA ASN A 109 -5.86 29.66 -1.34
C ASN A 109 -6.62 28.66 -2.23
N ILE A 110 -6.02 27.50 -2.53
CA ILE A 110 -6.57 26.45 -3.35
C ILE A 110 -7.08 25.29 -2.48
N LYS A 111 -8.28 24.78 -2.78
CA LYS A 111 -8.85 23.62 -2.07
C LYS A 111 -7.99 22.36 -2.28
N ILE A 112 -7.76 21.62 -1.19
CA ILE A 112 -6.94 20.42 -1.22
C ILE A 112 -7.52 19.26 -0.41
N ILE A 113 -7.65 18.11 -1.06
CA ILE A 113 -7.91 16.81 -0.43
C ILE A 113 -6.57 16.07 -0.27
N VAL A 114 -6.27 15.66 0.93
CA VAL A 114 -5.05 14.89 1.23
C VAL A 114 -5.41 13.43 1.45
N ARG A 115 -4.84 12.53 0.63
CA ARG A 115 -4.91 11.09 0.86
C ARG A 115 -3.68 10.61 1.62
N SER A 116 -3.86 10.21 2.88
CA SER A 116 -2.78 9.69 3.70
C SER A 116 -2.69 8.17 3.60
N ASN A 117 -1.49 7.66 3.31
CA ASN A 117 -1.25 6.23 3.04
C ASN A 117 -0.56 5.50 4.20
N THR A 118 0.00 6.23 5.15
CA THR A 118 0.76 5.69 6.29
C THR A 118 0.27 6.36 7.56
N ALA A 119 -0.04 5.56 8.58
CA ALA A 119 -0.53 6.03 9.87
C ALA A 119 0.51 6.91 10.59
N PRO A 120 0.08 7.81 11.51
CA PRO A 120 0.96 8.73 12.25
C PRO A 120 2.14 8.06 12.94
N GLN A 121 1.97 6.87 13.46
CA GLN A 121 3.05 6.09 14.08
C GLN A 121 4.18 5.71 13.11
N GLY A 122 3.92 5.71 11.79
CA GLY A 122 4.92 5.55 10.75
C GLY A 122 5.64 6.86 10.37
N TRP A 123 5.21 8.02 10.90
CA TRP A 123 5.76 9.32 10.51
C TRP A 123 6.98 9.77 11.30
N ASN A 124 7.39 9.02 12.26
CA ASN A 124 8.54 9.21 13.12
C ASN A 124 8.20 9.52 14.59
N LYS A 125 9.09 9.06 15.46
CA LYS A 125 9.06 9.37 16.89
C LYS A 125 9.45 10.83 17.20
N ASN A 126 9.75 11.65 16.18
CA ASN A 126 10.20 13.02 16.35
C ASN A 126 8.99 13.94 16.60
N PHE A 127 8.95 14.52 17.79
CA PHE A 127 7.89 15.42 18.25
C PHE A 127 7.69 16.64 17.33
N ILE A 128 8.77 17.24 16.85
CA ILE A 128 8.72 18.40 15.94
C ILE A 128 8.00 18.04 14.64
N LYS A 129 8.33 16.89 14.04
CA LYS A 129 7.63 16.44 12.84
C LYS A 129 6.15 16.21 13.09
N LYS A 130 5.76 15.68 14.25
CA LYS A 130 4.36 15.50 14.61
C LYS A 130 3.60 16.83 14.69
N ILE A 131 4.23 17.88 15.24
CA ILE A 131 3.66 19.25 15.29
C ILE A 131 3.48 19.81 13.88
N ILE A 132 4.53 19.70 13.01
CA ILE A 132 4.48 20.16 11.62
C ILE A 132 3.33 19.45 10.87
N PHE A 133 3.25 18.12 10.98
CA PHE A 133 2.17 17.36 10.36
C PHE A 133 0.79 17.80 10.86
N LYS A 134 0.62 17.95 12.18
CA LYS A 134 -0.64 18.40 12.79
C LYS A 134 -1.05 19.77 12.25
N PHE A 135 -0.11 20.71 12.18
CA PHE A 135 -0.36 22.07 11.70
C PHE A 135 -0.84 22.07 10.23
N PHE A 136 -0.08 21.42 9.34
CA PHE A 136 -0.44 21.40 7.92
C PHE A 136 -1.70 20.60 7.62
N TYR A 137 -1.85 19.39 8.21
CA TYR A 137 -3.03 18.58 7.95
C TYR A 137 -4.33 19.16 8.45
N LYS A 138 -4.31 20.03 9.47
CA LYS A 138 -5.49 20.80 9.91
C LYS A 138 -5.97 21.82 8.86
N LYS A 139 -5.09 22.22 7.93
CA LYS A 139 -5.40 23.15 6.86
C LYS A 139 -5.93 22.46 5.58
N ALA A 140 -6.02 21.13 5.57
CA ALA A 140 -6.64 20.41 4.46
C ALA A 140 -8.16 20.55 4.51
N ASP A 141 -8.79 20.78 3.36
CA ASP A 141 -10.27 20.80 3.25
C ASP A 141 -10.87 19.42 3.56
N LEU A 142 -10.13 18.35 3.20
CA LEU A 142 -10.51 16.99 3.52
C LEU A 142 -9.26 16.10 3.64
N VAL A 143 -9.25 15.27 4.68
CA VAL A 143 -8.25 14.21 4.84
C VAL A 143 -8.89 12.85 4.61
N ILE A 144 -8.39 12.09 3.65
CA ILE A 144 -8.82 10.71 3.38
C ILE A 144 -7.76 9.75 3.91
N VAL A 145 -8.20 8.76 4.67
CA VAL A 145 -7.38 7.66 5.18
C VAL A 145 -7.94 6.32 4.71
N ASN A 146 -7.12 5.28 4.76
CA ASN A 146 -7.46 3.99 4.15
C ASN A 146 -7.90 2.90 5.13
N SER A 147 -8.07 3.22 6.41
CA SER A 147 -8.62 2.29 7.41
C SER A 147 -9.32 3.04 8.56
N LYS A 148 -10.27 2.39 9.23
CA LYS A 148 -10.96 2.94 10.41
C LYS A 148 -10.00 3.15 11.57
N ASN A 149 -9.09 2.22 11.80
CA ASN A 149 -8.06 2.37 12.83
C ASN A 149 -7.18 3.59 12.56
N PHE A 150 -6.85 3.85 11.30
CA PHE A 150 -6.11 5.06 10.92
C PHE A 150 -6.94 6.33 11.16
N LYS A 151 -8.24 6.33 10.81
CA LYS A 151 -9.17 7.45 11.12
C LYS A 151 -9.16 7.75 12.61
N ASN A 152 -9.28 6.73 13.45
CA ASN A 152 -9.26 6.87 14.91
C ASN A 152 -7.92 7.43 15.42
N GLN A 153 -6.79 6.98 14.87
CA GLN A 153 -5.47 7.53 15.23
C GLN A 153 -5.31 8.99 14.82
N MET A 154 -5.77 9.39 13.62
CA MET A 154 -5.74 10.79 13.18
C MET A 154 -6.50 11.68 14.17
N LYS A 155 -7.68 11.24 14.63
CA LYS A 155 -8.46 11.98 15.62
C LYS A 155 -7.76 12.02 16.99
N LYS A 156 -7.35 10.83 17.50
CA LYS A 156 -6.76 10.70 18.85
C LYS A 156 -5.41 11.41 18.99
N GLU A 157 -4.51 11.23 18.00
CA GLU A 157 -3.12 11.71 18.13
C GLU A 157 -2.91 13.12 17.61
N LEU A 158 -3.69 13.54 16.60
CA LEU A 158 -3.49 14.82 15.92
C LEU A 158 -4.68 15.76 16.03
N ASN A 159 -5.83 15.29 16.57
CA ASN A 159 -7.10 15.99 16.56
C ASN A 159 -7.51 16.46 15.15
N ILE A 160 -7.39 15.54 14.15
CA ILE A 160 -7.74 15.77 12.76
C ILE A 160 -8.93 14.88 12.41
N ASN A 161 -10.00 15.49 11.90
CA ASN A 161 -11.11 14.78 11.30
C ASN A 161 -10.69 14.25 9.94
N SER A 162 -11.05 13.00 9.64
CA SER A 162 -10.72 12.38 8.35
C SER A 162 -11.83 11.44 7.90
N GLU A 163 -11.92 11.20 6.60
CA GLU A 163 -12.84 10.23 6.03
C GLU A 163 -12.13 8.92 5.69
N CYS A 164 -12.78 7.81 6.03
CA CYS A 164 -12.22 6.49 5.75
C CYS A 164 -12.76 5.94 4.43
N ILE A 165 -11.87 5.83 3.44
CA ILE A 165 -12.15 5.09 2.21
C ILE A 165 -11.12 3.97 2.10
N TYR A 166 -11.59 2.73 2.19
CA TYR A 166 -10.71 1.57 2.02
C TYR A 166 -10.07 1.51 0.64
N ASN A 167 -8.90 0.86 0.57
CA ASN A 167 -8.27 0.58 -0.70
C ASN A 167 -9.19 -0.29 -1.56
N PRO A 168 -9.54 0.16 -2.79
CA PRO A 168 -10.39 -0.61 -3.68
C PRO A 168 -9.68 -1.87 -4.15
N LEU A 169 -10.33 -3.03 -4.03
CA LEU A 169 -9.80 -4.33 -4.41
C LEU A 169 -10.35 -4.75 -5.77
N ASP A 170 -9.50 -4.80 -6.79
CA ASP A 170 -9.87 -5.29 -8.13
C ASP A 170 -9.75 -6.82 -8.19
N THR A 171 -10.82 -7.49 -7.81
CA THR A 171 -10.90 -8.96 -7.78
C THR A 171 -10.83 -9.57 -9.16
N HIS A 172 -11.31 -8.89 -10.20
CA HIS A 172 -11.25 -9.38 -11.59
C HIS A 172 -9.81 -9.49 -12.07
N VAL A 173 -9.02 -8.42 -11.88
CA VAL A 173 -7.59 -8.40 -12.24
C VAL A 173 -6.81 -9.45 -11.45
N ILE A 174 -7.06 -9.59 -10.16
CA ILE A 174 -6.37 -10.60 -9.33
C ILE A 174 -6.69 -12.00 -9.82
N ASN A 175 -7.97 -12.31 -10.08
CA ASN A 175 -8.40 -13.61 -10.58
C ASN A 175 -7.72 -13.94 -11.93
N LYS A 176 -7.81 -13.01 -12.90
CA LYS A 176 -7.17 -13.18 -14.22
C LYS A 176 -5.67 -13.45 -14.10
N LYS A 177 -4.95 -12.58 -13.39
CA LYS A 177 -3.49 -12.68 -13.24
C LYS A 177 -3.04 -13.87 -12.39
N SER A 178 -3.85 -14.34 -11.45
CA SER A 178 -3.52 -15.51 -10.62
C SER A 178 -3.52 -16.83 -11.38
N LYS A 179 -4.10 -16.85 -12.59
CA LYS A 179 -4.17 -18.02 -13.48
C LYS A 179 -2.95 -18.14 -14.40
N GLU A 180 -2.09 -17.10 -14.45
CA GLU A 180 -0.87 -17.15 -15.26
C GLU A 180 0.01 -18.34 -14.83
N LYS A 181 0.46 -19.11 -15.83
CA LYS A 181 1.34 -20.27 -15.61
C LYS A 181 2.71 -19.79 -15.17
N ILE A 182 3.20 -20.30 -14.05
CA ILE A 182 4.55 -20.06 -13.54
C ILE A 182 5.21 -21.40 -13.14
N LYS A 183 6.50 -21.51 -13.41
CA LYS A 183 7.31 -22.63 -12.90
C LYS A 183 7.90 -22.23 -11.55
N ILE A 184 7.56 -22.97 -10.48
CA ILE A 184 8.14 -22.81 -9.14
C ILE A 184 8.73 -24.16 -8.74
N ASN A 185 9.97 -24.39 -9.13
CA ASN A 185 10.68 -25.63 -8.78
C ASN A 185 11.10 -25.67 -7.29
N PHE A 186 10.92 -24.55 -6.58
CA PHE A 186 11.34 -24.42 -5.19
C PHE A 186 10.30 -25.00 -4.21
N TYR A 187 9.02 -24.84 -4.49
CA TYR A 187 7.97 -25.47 -3.69
C TYR A 187 7.91 -26.98 -3.93
N LYS A 188 7.69 -27.75 -2.87
CA LYS A 188 7.61 -29.21 -2.93
C LYS A 188 6.29 -29.72 -2.38
N LYS A 189 5.82 -30.86 -2.88
CA LYS A 189 4.74 -31.63 -2.23
C LYS A 189 5.18 -32.03 -0.82
N ASN A 190 4.25 -32.15 0.10
CA ASN A 190 4.50 -32.52 1.50
C ASN A 190 5.43 -31.56 2.27
N THR A 191 5.54 -30.31 1.81
CA THR A 191 6.21 -29.21 2.53
C THR A 191 5.22 -28.09 2.81
N LEU A 192 5.42 -27.35 3.90
CA LEU A 192 4.69 -26.13 4.18
C LEU A 192 5.28 -24.98 3.35
N ASN A 193 4.56 -24.55 2.31
CA ASN A 193 5.02 -23.52 1.38
C ASN A 193 4.59 -22.13 1.85
N LEU A 194 5.55 -21.37 2.33
CA LEU A 194 5.37 -20.03 2.88
C LEU A 194 5.73 -18.97 1.83
N ILE A 195 5.09 -17.81 1.91
CA ILE A 195 5.40 -16.67 1.05
C ILE A 195 5.36 -15.35 1.81
N ASN A 196 6.30 -14.45 1.47
CA ASN A 196 6.23 -13.04 1.79
C ASN A 196 6.37 -12.23 0.50
N VAL A 197 5.55 -11.20 0.32
CA VAL A 197 5.59 -10.30 -0.83
C VAL A 197 5.56 -8.86 -0.35
N GLY A 198 6.60 -8.09 -0.67
CA GLY A 198 6.68 -6.69 -0.30
C GLY A 198 8.04 -6.08 -0.60
N ARG A 199 8.18 -4.77 -0.43
CA ARG A 199 9.49 -4.11 -0.54
C ARG A 199 10.43 -4.68 0.54
N LEU A 200 11.68 -4.88 0.18
CA LEU A 200 12.70 -5.35 1.14
C LEU A 200 13.32 -4.14 1.84
N THR A 201 12.64 -3.69 2.90
CA THR A 201 13.01 -2.49 3.66
C THR A 201 12.85 -2.75 5.15
N LYS A 202 13.53 -1.96 6.00
CA LYS A 202 13.41 -2.02 7.47
C LYS A 202 11.94 -1.97 7.94
N GLN A 203 11.07 -1.24 7.23
CA GLN A 203 9.63 -1.18 7.52
C GLN A 203 8.94 -2.55 7.43
N LYS A 204 9.32 -3.36 6.43
CA LYS A 204 8.68 -4.66 6.16
C LYS A 204 9.24 -5.80 6.99
N ASP A 205 10.43 -5.63 7.58
CA ASP A 205 11.04 -6.48 8.59
C ASP A 205 11.03 -7.99 8.26
N GLN A 206 11.46 -8.33 7.04
CA GLN A 206 11.58 -9.72 6.62
C GLN A 206 12.59 -10.50 7.48
N LEU A 207 13.52 -9.81 8.15
CA LEU A 207 14.48 -10.44 9.07
C LEU A 207 13.76 -11.16 10.21
N THR A 208 12.66 -10.63 10.75
CA THR A 208 11.82 -11.32 11.74
C THR A 208 11.30 -12.66 11.22
N ILE A 209 10.92 -12.74 9.93
CA ILE A 209 10.51 -14.01 9.32
C ILE A 209 11.69 -14.98 9.25
N LEU A 210 12.86 -14.53 8.78
CA LEU A 210 14.06 -15.36 8.67
C LEU A 210 14.49 -15.93 10.04
N LYS A 211 14.48 -15.09 11.09
CA LYS A 211 14.76 -15.52 12.47
C LYS A 211 13.76 -16.58 12.94
N ALA A 212 12.47 -16.42 12.66
CA ALA A 212 11.45 -17.40 13.01
C ALA A 212 11.68 -18.74 12.29
N ILE A 213 11.99 -18.70 10.99
CA ILE A 213 12.28 -19.90 10.20
C ILE A 213 13.53 -20.61 10.72
N ASN A 214 14.58 -19.88 11.08
CA ASN A 214 15.80 -20.47 11.63
C ASN A 214 15.54 -21.28 12.93
N LEU A 215 14.61 -20.85 13.78
CA LEU A 215 14.23 -21.59 15.01
C LEU A 215 13.50 -22.92 14.75
N ILE A 216 12.94 -23.10 13.56
CA ILE A 216 12.08 -24.27 13.23
C ILE A 216 12.56 -25.09 12.03
N LYS A 217 13.67 -24.70 11.42
CA LYS A 217 14.21 -25.33 10.18
C LYS A 217 14.43 -26.85 10.25
N HIS A 218 14.74 -27.37 11.44
CA HIS A 218 14.93 -28.80 11.69
C HIS A 218 13.70 -29.52 12.24
N LYS A 219 12.61 -28.75 12.54
CA LYS A 219 11.40 -29.27 13.19
C LYS A 219 10.22 -29.41 12.23
N ILE A 220 10.26 -28.68 11.12
CA ILE A 220 9.16 -28.65 10.13
C ILE A 220 9.76 -28.64 8.72
N ASN A 221 9.24 -29.51 7.87
CA ASN A 221 9.58 -29.48 6.45
C ASN A 221 8.85 -28.28 5.80
N LEU A 222 9.59 -27.20 5.52
CA LEU A 222 9.03 -25.96 4.97
C LEU A 222 9.90 -25.37 3.84
N ARG A 223 9.27 -24.49 3.06
CA ARG A 223 9.90 -23.62 2.06
C ARG A 223 9.36 -22.22 2.18
N LEU A 224 10.23 -21.22 2.12
CA LEU A 224 9.81 -19.80 2.15
C LEU A 224 10.30 -19.08 0.89
N LEU A 225 9.36 -18.51 0.12
CA LEU A 225 9.67 -17.55 -0.93
C LEU A 225 9.50 -16.13 -0.43
N ILE A 226 10.50 -15.28 -0.70
CA ILE A 226 10.45 -13.85 -0.47
C ILE A 226 10.49 -13.15 -1.82
N ILE A 227 9.45 -12.36 -2.11
CA ILE A 227 9.30 -11.63 -3.38
C ILE A 227 9.34 -10.13 -3.11
N GLY A 228 10.31 -9.45 -3.70
CA GLY A 228 10.44 -8.00 -3.59
C GLY A 228 11.80 -7.48 -3.99
N LYS A 229 11.95 -6.17 -3.92
CA LYS A 229 13.21 -5.43 -4.06
C LYS A 229 13.30 -4.35 -2.98
N GLY A 230 14.50 -3.96 -2.63
CA GLY A 230 14.73 -2.90 -1.63
C GLY A 230 16.11 -2.96 -1.01
N SER A 231 16.39 -2.02 -0.12
CA SER A 231 17.70 -1.84 0.53
C SER A 231 18.16 -3.04 1.37
N GLU A 232 17.21 -3.83 1.88
CA GLU A 232 17.53 -4.97 2.75
C GLU A 232 17.85 -6.26 1.97
N TYR A 233 17.88 -6.23 0.61
CA TYR A 233 18.09 -7.45 -0.20
C TYR A 233 19.39 -8.17 0.16
N ASN A 234 20.50 -7.44 0.24
CA ASN A 234 21.83 -8.02 0.50
C ASN A 234 21.91 -8.55 1.94
N SER A 235 21.47 -7.78 2.92
CA SER A 235 21.48 -8.20 4.34
C SER A 235 20.61 -9.43 4.61
N LEU A 236 19.46 -9.56 3.92
CA LEU A 236 18.62 -10.74 4.02
C LEU A 236 19.30 -11.99 3.40
N ASN A 237 19.94 -11.85 2.25
CA ASN A 237 20.66 -12.97 1.63
C ASN A 237 21.91 -13.37 2.44
N GLU A 238 22.61 -12.43 3.02
CA GLU A 238 23.70 -12.69 3.95
C GLU A 238 23.21 -13.48 5.18
N TYR A 239 22.12 -13.06 5.81
CA TYR A 239 21.50 -13.79 6.91
C TYR A 239 21.13 -15.22 6.51
N ILE A 240 20.54 -15.41 5.31
CA ILE A 240 20.17 -16.72 4.76
C ILE A 240 21.40 -17.61 4.64
N LYS A 241 22.51 -17.09 4.10
CA LYS A 241 23.77 -17.80 3.93
C LYS A 241 24.39 -18.19 5.28
N ASN A 242 24.55 -17.22 6.18
CA ASN A 242 25.22 -17.40 7.48
C ASN A 242 24.46 -18.36 8.43
N ASN A 243 23.14 -18.51 8.23
CA ASN A 243 22.31 -19.43 9.01
C ASN A 243 21.96 -20.73 8.26
N HIS A 244 22.62 -21.04 7.14
CA HIS A 244 22.41 -22.24 6.34
C HIS A 244 20.94 -22.45 5.92
N LEU A 245 20.23 -21.35 5.55
CA LEU A 245 18.83 -21.39 5.14
C LEU A 245 18.64 -21.56 3.62
N ASN A 246 19.70 -21.59 2.81
CA ASN A 246 19.64 -21.56 1.34
C ASN A 246 18.76 -22.67 0.73
N LYS A 247 18.68 -23.84 1.39
CA LYS A 247 17.84 -24.98 0.92
C LYS A 247 16.35 -24.77 1.17
N ILE A 248 15.96 -23.88 2.09
CA ILE A 248 14.56 -23.69 2.56
C ILE A 248 14.03 -22.28 2.38
N VAL A 249 14.90 -21.28 2.13
CA VAL A 249 14.50 -19.89 1.87
C VAL A 249 15.10 -19.41 0.56
N LYS A 250 14.31 -18.71 -0.24
CA LYS A 250 14.77 -18.11 -1.50
C LYS A 250 14.18 -16.71 -1.70
N CYS A 251 15.07 -15.71 -1.86
CA CYS A 251 14.69 -14.36 -2.32
C CYS A 251 14.72 -14.35 -3.86
N ILE A 252 13.58 -14.23 -4.52
CA ILE A 252 13.47 -14.32 -5.98
C ILE A 252 13.34 -12.97 -6.70
N GLY A 253 13.66 -11.89 -5.98
CA GLY A 253 13.58 -10.53 -6.51
C GLY A 253 12.15 -10.05 -6.74
N TYR A 254 12.01 -8.91 -7.40
CA TYR A 254 10.71 -8.33 -7.73
C TYR A 254 10.01 -9.13 -8.84
N LYS A 255 8.72 -9.37 -8.65
CA LYS A 255 7.83 -9.96 -9.67
C LYS A 255 6.68 -9.01 -9.95
N LYS A 256 6.49 -8.65 -11.23
CA LYS A 256 5.39 -7.78 -11.68
C LYS A 256 4.02 -8.38 -11.34
N ASN A 257 3.90 -9.70 -11.42
CA ASN A 257 2.71 -10.46 -11.04
C ASN A 257 3.04 -11.45 -9.92
N PRO A 258 2.80 -11.13 -8.64
CA PRO A 258 3.04 -12.03 -7.52
C PRO A 258 1.89 -13.03 -7.27
N TYR A 259 0.71 -12.83 -7.86
CA TYR A 259 -0.50 -13.60 -7.54
C TYR A 259 -0.38 -15.11 -7.78
N PRO A 260 0.22 -15.61 -8.88
CA PRO A 260 0.40 -17.05 -9.06
C PRO A 260 1.29 -17.67 -7.98
N TYR A 261 2.29 -16.92 -7.48
CA TYR A 261 3.16 -17.38 -6.38
C TYR A 261 2.38 -17.46 -5.07
N ILE A 262 1.57 -16.43 -4.76
CA ILE A 262 0.68 -16.41 -3.59
C ILE A 262 -0.31 -17.59 -3.70
N LYS A 263 -0.92 -17.80 -4.86
CA LYS A 263 -1.89 -18.87 -5.09
C LYS A 263 -1.29 -20.27 -4.88
N LYS A 264 -0.01 -20.48 -5.19
CA LYS A 264 0.68 -21.76 -5.01
C LYS A 264 1.26 -21.94 -3.60
N SER A 265 1.26 -20.93 -2.73
CA SER A 265 1.68 -21.05 -1.34
C SER A 265 0.54 -21.54 -0.44
N ASP A 266 0.88 -22.00 0.76
CA ASP A 266 -0.08 -22.37 1.82
C ASP A 266 -0.37 -21.20 2.72
N ILE A 267 0.68 -20.48 3.14
CA ILE A 267 0.62 -19.39 4.12
C ILE A 267 1.34 -18.16 3.59
N PHE A 268 0.68 -17.03 3.75
CA PHE A 268 1.29 -15.71 3.56
C PHE A 268 1.72 -15.14 4.91
N ILE A 269 2.95 -14.62 5.01
CA ILE A 269 3.47 -14.01 6.23
C ILE A 269 3.74 -12.53 5.97
N LEU A 270 3.20 -11.64 6.81
CA LEU A 270 3.53 -10.22 6.86
C LEU A 270 4.21 -9.92 8.21
N SER A 271 5.37 -9.27 8.19
CA SER A 271 6.16 -8.94 9.40
C SER A 271 6.34 -7.45 9.63
N SER A 272 5.59 -6.62 8.92
CA SER A 272 5.77 -5.17 8.91
C SER A 272 5.72 -4.53 10.29
N LEU A 273 6.54 -3.50 10.50
CA LEU A 273 6.54 -2.71 11.73
C LEU A 273 5.36 -1.74 11.80
N TYR A 274 4.96 -1.21 10.66
CA TYR A 274 3.81 -0.32 10.50
C TYR A 274 3.27 -0.38 9.07
N GLU A 275 1.95 -0.22 8.92
CA GLU A 275 1.22 -0.20 7.65
C GLU A 275 0.17 0.92 7.66
N GLY A 276 -0.43 1.18 6.50
CA GLY A 276 -1.73 1.81 6.40
C GLY A 276 -2.79 0.71 6.25
N LEU A 277 -3.11 0.36 5.00
CA LEU A 277 -3.91 -0.82 4.66
C LEU A 277 -3.15 -1.62 3.59
N PRO A 278 -2.47 -2.71 3.95
CA PRO A 278 -1.61 -3.43 3.00
C PRO A 278 -2.42 -4.17 1.94
N ASN A 279 -2.38 -3.69 0.69
CA ASN A 279 -3.09 -4.31 -0.44
C ASN A 279 -2.77 -5.79 -0.60
N VAL A 280 -1.53 -6.18 -0.36
CA VAL A 280 -1.09 -7.57 -0.49
C VAL A 280 -1.85 -8.53 0.45
N LEU A 281 -2.27 -8.07 1.64
CA LEU A 281 -3.13 -8.87 2.51
C LEU A 281 -4.54 -9.02 1.92
N LEU A 282 -5.13 -7.96 1.36
CA LEU A 282 -6.43 -8.03 0.69
C LEU A 282 -6.38 -8.99 -0.51
N GLU A 283 -5.33 -8.90 -1.30
CA GLU A 283 -5.05 -9.77 -2.44
C GLU A 283 -4.91 -11.24 -1.99
N THR A 284 -4.22 -11.46 -0.88
CA THR A 284 -4.00 -12.79 -0.29
C THR A 284 -5.30 -13.38 0.26
N VAL A 285 -6.12 -12.58 0.95
CA VAL A 285 -7.46 -13.00 1.42
C VAL A 285 -8.32 -13.41 0.22
N TYR A 286 -8.32 -12.62 -0.86
CA TYR A 286 -9.07 -12.95 -2.06
C TYR A 286 -8.61 -14.27 -2.71
N LEU A 287 -7.31 -14.54 -2.69
CA LEU A 287 -6.73 -15.80 -3.17
C LEU A 287 -6.94 -16.98 -2.19
N LYS A 288 -7.70 -16.76 -1.11
CA LYS A 288 -8.04 -17.75 -0.08
C LYS A 288 -6.81 -18.42 0.54
N LYS A 289 -5.76 -17.63 0.80
CA LYS A 289 -4.56 -18.11 1.49
C LYS A 289 -4.58 -17.71 2.94
N PHE A 290 -4.10 -18.62 3.79
CA PHE A 290 -4.01 -18.35 5.22
C PHE A 290 -2.97 -17.25 5.50
N ILE A 291 -3.26 -16.37 6.45
CA ILE A 291 -2.41 -15.24 6.77
C ILE A 291 -1.93 -15.29 8.22
N ILE A 292 -0.61 -15.16 8.40
CA ILE A 292 0.00 -14.77 9.66
C ILE A 292 0.57 -13.37 9.47
N SER A 293 0.17 -12.42 10.29
CA SER A 293 0.62 -11.03 10.18
C SER A 293 1.11 -10.49 11.50
N SER A 294 2.14 -9.63 11.44
CA SER A 294 2.44 -8.77 12.58
C SER A 294 1.22 -7.92 12.94
N ASP A 295 1.00 -7.73 14.22
CA ASP A 295 -0.06 -6.88 14.77
C ASP A 295 0.39 -5.42 14.80
N CYS A 296 0.73 -4.89 13.63
CA CYS A 296 1.13 -3.50 13.52
C CYS A 296 -0.08 -2.56 13.61
N PRO A 297 0.12 -1.27 13.95
CA PRO A 297 -0.91 -0.37 14.49
C PRO A 297 -2.16 -0.20 13.64
N THR A 298 -2.04 -0.35 12.32
CA THR A 298 -3.18 -0.20 11.40
C THR A 298 -3.12 -1.24 10.31
N GLY A 299 -4.24 -1.48 9.65
CA GLY A 299 -4.38 -2.32 8.48
C GLY A 299 -4.50 -3.81 8.76
N PRO A 300 -3.46 -4.55 9.14
CA PRO A 300 -3.54 -6.01 9.32
C PRO A 300 -4.62 -6.44 10.31
N ARG A 301 -4.67 -5.82 11.49
CA ARG A 301 -5.70 -6.08 12.51
C ARG A 301 -7.11 -5.84 11.96
N GLU A 302 -7.30 -4.79 11.18
CA GLU A 302 -8.59 -4.44 10.57
C GLU A 302 -8.96 -5.40 9.43
N ILE A 303 -8.01 -5.76 8.55
CA ILE A 303 -8.24 -6.74 7.47
C ILE A 303 -8.61 -8.10 8.04
N LEU A 304 -7.88 -8.56 9.06
CA LEU A 304 -8.07 -9.85 9.70
C LEU A 304 -9.14 -9.83 10.82
N ASN A 305 -9.87 -8.72 10.96
CA ASN A 305 -10.92 -8.54 11.96
C ASN A 305 -10.50 -9.01 13.36
N ASN A 306 -9.47 -8.36 13.93
CA ASN A 306 -8.90 -8.67 15.24
C ASN A 306 -8.47 -10.15 15.39
N GLY A 307 -7.95 -10.76 14.32
CA GLY A 307 -7.45 -12.14 14.31
C GLY A 307 -8.51 -13.21 14.04
N LYS A 308 -9.78 -12.84 13.82
CA LYS A 308 -10.84 -13.79 13.40
C LYS A 308 -10.56 -14.37 12.00
N GLY A 309 -9.95 -13.58 11.11
CA GLY A 309 -9.62 -13.95 9.73
C GLY A 309 -8.18 -14.41 9.48
N GLY A 310 -7.37 -14.56 10.51
CA GLY A 310 -5.96 -14.98 10.41
C GLY A 310 -5.31 -15.05 11.77
N ILE A 311 -3.98 -15.06 11.81
CA ILE A 311 -3.21 -14.99 13.06
C ILE A 311 -2.47 -13.67 13.12
N LEU A 312 -2.52 -13.01 14.28
CA LEU A 312 -1.71 -11.84 14.60
C LEU A 312 -0.59 -12.22 15.58
N PHE A 313 0.61 -11.68 15.36
CA PHE A 313 1.74 -11.84 16.29
C PHE A 313 2.37 -10.48 16.60
N LYS A 314 3.01 -10.36 17.76
CA LYS A 314 3.66 -9.13 18.21
C LYS A 314 4.78 -8.72 17.26
N ILE A 315 4.86 -7.43 16.92
CA ILE A 315 5.90 -6.86 16.08
C ILE A 315 7.28 -7.29 16.55
N ARG A 316 8.16 -7.74 15.62
CA ARG A 316 9.52 -8.24 15.89
C ARG A 316 9.61 -9.53 16.72
N ASP A 317 8.50 -10.11 17.14
CA ASP A 317 8.50 -11.35 17.93
C ASP A 317 8.61 -12.58 17.01
N HIS A 318 9.84 -12.89 16.60
CA HIS A 318 10.15 -14.06 15.77
C HIS A 318 9.90 -15.39 16.54
N ARG A 319 9.98 -15.39 17.88
CA ARG A 319 9.68 -16.58 18.68
C ARG A 319 8.17 -16.88 18.67
N GLN A 320 7.33 -15.86 18.82
CA GLN A 320 5.88 -16.03 18.69
C GLN A 320 5.51 -16.47 17.27
N LEU A 321 6.11 -15.84 16.24
CA LEU A 321 5.87 -16.24 14.85
C LEU A 321 6.24 -17.70 14.61
N SER A 322 7.39 -18.16 15.09
CA SER A 322 7.80 -19.56 14.96
C SER A 322 6.83 -20.55 15.63
N ARG A 323 6.32 -20.22 16.83
CA ARG A 323 5.28 -21.01 17.50
C ARG A 323 3.99 -21.08 16.67
N LYS A 324 3.54 -19.93 16.14
CA LYS A 324 2.32 -19.89 15.31
C LYS A 324 2.45 -20.67 14.00
N ILE A 325 3.62 -20.71 13.39
CA ILE A 325 3.87 -21.56 12.21
C ILE A 325 3.80 -23.04 12.60
N LYS A 326 4.32 -23.44 13.75
CA LYS A 326 4.24 -24.83 14.23
C LYS A 326 2.80 -25.27 14.50
N GLU A 327 2.01 -24.44 15.22
CA GLU A 327 0.62 -24.70 15.53
C GLU A 327 -0.23 -24.99 14.27
N LEU A 328 0.16 -24.40 13.12
CA LEU A 328 -0.53 -24.61 11.83
C LEU A 328 -0.36 -26.02 11.28
N CYS A 329 0.77 -26.66 11.54
CA CYS A 329 1.01 -28.02 11.05
C CYS A 329 0.08 -29.04 11.68
N THR A 330 -0.38 -28.79 12.92
CA THR A 330 -1.22 -29.71 13.71
C THR A 330 -2.72 -29.45 13.60
N ASN A 331 -3.16 -28.28 13.05
CA ASN A 331 -4.56 -27.86 13.18
C ASN A 331 -5.14 -27.21 11.89
N LYS A 332 -5.01 -27.88 10.75
CA LYS A 332 -5.43 -27.35 9.42
C LYS A 332 -6.93 -26.94 9.35
N SER A 333 -7.84 -27.66 10.00
CA SER A 333 -9.27 -27.35 9.95
C SER A 333 -9.62 -25.99 10.56
N LYS A 334 -9.01 -25.65 11.70
CA LYS A 334 -9.20 -24.35 12.37
C LYS A 334 -8.78 -23.17 11.49
N TYR A 335 -7.75 -23.36 10.66
CA TYR A 335 -7.22 -22.32 9.80
C TYR A 335 -8.05 -22.12 8.53
N ASN A 336 -8.66 -23.16 8.00
CA ASN A 336 -9.61 -23.05 6.90
C ASN A 336 -10.82 -22.19 7.29
N LYS A 337 -11.37 -22.37 8.50
CA LYS A 337 -12.47 -21.53 9.01
C LYS A 337 -12.11 -20.05 9.05
N LYS A 338 -10.90 -19.70 9.52
CA LYS A 338 -10.40 -18.32 9.54
C LYS A 338 -10.22 -17.72 8.14
N THR A 339 -9.68 -18.51 7.21
CA THR A 339 -9.52 -18.07 5.80
C THR A 339 -10.88 -17.79 5.15
N ILE A 340 -11.85 -18.65 5.34
CA ILE A 340 -13.22 -18.47 4.84
C ILE A 340 -13.86 -17.23 5.47
N TYR A 341 -13.68 -17.04 6.77
CA TYR A 341 -14.19 -15.86 7.48
C TYR A 341 -13.59 -14.56 6.89
N ALA A 342 -12.26 -14.48 6.70
CA ALA A 342 -11.62 -13.31 6.09
C ALA A 342 -12.18 -13.04 4.68
N TYR A 343 -12.33 -14.09 3.87
CA TYR A 343 -12.86 -13.96 2.51
C TYR A 343 -14.29 -13.39 2.49
N LYS A 344 -15.18 -13.84 3.37
CA LYS A 344 -16.54 -13.31 3.52
C LYS A 344 -16.56 -11.82 3.89
N GLN A 345 -15.51 -11.31 4.53
CA GLN A 345 -15.40 -9.91 4.95
C GLN A 345 -14.85 -8.97 3.86
N LEU A 346 -14.52 -9.47 2.65
CA LEU A 346 -13.93 -8.67 1.57
C LEU A 346 -14.85 -7.61 0.96
N ASP A 347 -16.16 -7.71 1.13
CA ASP A 347 -17.10 -6.73 0.57
C ASP A 347 -16.82 -5.28 1.05
N ARG A 348 -16.24 -5.12 2.24
CA ARG A 348 -15.78 -3.80 2.74
C ARG A 348 -14.80 -3.11 1.79
N PHE A 349 -14.01 -3.89 1.05
CA PHE A 349 -12.96 -3.44 0.12
C PHE A 349 -13.42 -3.47 -1.34
N ASN A 350 -14.72 -3.65 -1.57
CA ASN A 350 -15.29 -3.73 -2.90
C ASN A 350 -14.86 -2.56 -3.78
N LEU A 351 -14.40 -2.85 -5.00
CA LEU A 351 -13.88 -1.88 -5.94
C LEU A 351 -14.88 -0.74 -6.20
N ARG A 352 -16.09 -1.07 -6.65
CA ARG A 352 -17.10 -0.09 -7.05
C ARG A 352 -17.56 0.76 -5.87
N LYS A 353 -17.84 0.14 -4.71
CA LYS A 353 -18.29 0.85 -3.50
C LYS A 353 -17.26 1.89 -3.03
N ASN A 354 -15.97 1.54 -3.01
CA ASN A 354 -14.94 2.45 -2.53
C ASN A 354 -14.57 3.52 -3.58
N LEU A 355 -14.59 3.20 -4.88
CA LEU A 355 -14.41 4.21 -5.93
C LEU A 355 -15.56 5.23 -5.95
N LYS A 356 -16.82 4.80 -5.74
CA LYS A 356 -17.98 5.71 -5.65
C LYS A 356 -17.86 6.68 -4.47
N LYS A 357 -17.26 6.26 -3.33
CA LYS A 357 -16.98 7.16 -2.21
C LYS A 357 -15.98 8.26 -2.60
N TYR A 358 -14.92 7.92 -3.38
CA TYR A 358 -14.01 8.94 -3.91
C TYR A 358 -14.74 9.93 -4.81
N GLU A 359 -15.57 9.44 -5.73
CA GLU A 359 -16.37 10.30 -6.61
C GLU A 359 -17.21 11.29 -5.82
N ILE A 360 -17.99 10.80 -4.84
CA ILE A 360 -18.87 11.67 -4.01
C ILE A 360 -18.05 12.73 -3.28
N LEU A 361 -17.00 12.34 -2.56
CA LEU A 361 -16.21 13.28 -1.76
C LEU A 361 -15.45 14.29 -2.62
N VAL A 362 -14.89 13.86 -3.75
CA VAL A 362 -14.17 14.75 -4.67
C VAL A 362 -15.15 15.71 -5.35
N SER A 363 -16.29 15.21 -5.85
CA SER A 363 -17.30 16.07 -6.50
C SER A 363 -17.88 17.10 -5.54
N ASN A 364 -18.17 16.69 -4.29
CA ASN A 364 -18.66 17.63 -3.27
C ASN A 364 -17.67 18.77 -2.98
N GLN A 365 -16.35 18.49 -2.99
CA GLN A 365 -15.34 19.54 -2.80
C GLN A 365 -15.10 20.38 -4.06
N LEU A 366 -15.16 19.74 -5.24
CA LEU A 366 -14.89 20.39 -6.52
C LEU A 366 -16.01 21.36 -6.92
N PHE A 367 -17.27 21.02 -6.61
CA PHE A 367 -18.45 21.80 -7.00
C PHE A 367 -19.09 22.56 -5.83
N LYS A 368 -18.54 22.47 -4.64
CA LYS A 368 -18.95 23.28 -3.48
C LYS A 368 -18.63 24.76 -3.78
N LYS A 369 -19.68 25.60 -3.86
CA LYS A 369 -19.56 27.06 -3.96
C LYS A 369 -18.83 27.66 -2.75
#